data_04b4c07844f1a520d6a6c1d650a8085d
#
_entry.id   04b4c07844f1a520d6a6c1d650a8085d
#
_cell.length_a   1.000
_cell.length_b   1.000
_cell.length_c   1.000
_cell.angle_alpha   90.00
_cell.angle_beta   90.00
_cell.angle_gamma   90.00
#
_symmetry.space_group_name_H-M   'P 1'
#
loop_
_entity.id
_entity.type
_entity.pdbx_description
1 polymer ?
#
loop_
_entity_poly.entity_id
_entity_poly.type
_entity_poly.pdbx_seq_one_letter_code
_entity_poly.pdbx_strand_id
1 'polypeptide(L)'
;MEKKYFEGIGRRKRSTSRVRIYEGDSASSVNGKALNLYFSGVKDIEKILCRPLIVVGLEKKYYFTATVNGGGSTGQVEAIRLGLARAIYTMNAELKSILRKEKLVSRDPREVERKKYNHLKSRKKPQFSKR
;
A
#
# COMPACT_ATOMS: atom_id res chain seq x y z
N MET A 1 27.52 -5.69 -7.78
CA MET A 1 26.42 -6.20 -8.62
C MET A 1 25.10 -5.64 -8.14
N GLU A 2 24.36 -5.04 -9.04
CA GLU A 2 23.01 -4.61 -8.73
C GLU A 2 22.09 -5.82 -8.61
N LYS A 3 21.29 -5.85 -7.56
CA LYS A 3 20.31 -6.91 -7.39
C LYS A 3 19.15 -6.69 -8.37
N LYS A 4 18.77 -7.76 -9.04
CA LYS A 4 17.61 -7.73 -9.91
C LYS A 4 16.33 -7.59 -9.05
N TYR A 5 15.45 -6.69 -9.44
CA TYR A 5 14.20 -6.46 -8.72
C TYR A 5 13.03 -6.25 -9.67
N PHE A 6 11.85 -6.41 -9.14
CA PHE A 6 10.60 -6.03 -9.81
C PHE A 6 9.95 -4.91 -8.99
N GLU A 7 9.36 -3.93 -9.66
CA GLU A 7 8.82 -2.74 -9.01
C GLU A 7 7.33 -2.62 -9.24
N GLY A 8 6.62 -2.19 -8.20
CA GLY A 8 5.21 -1.87 -8.28
C GLY A 8 4.93 -0.58 -7.55
N ILE A 9 4.00 0.22 -8.07
CA ILE A 9 3.58 1.47 -7.45
C ILE A 9 2.18 1.27 -6.89
N GLY A 10 2.01 1.60 -5.61
CA GLY A 10 0.72 1.55 -4.93
C GLY A 10 0.31 2.92 -4.43
N ARG A 11 -0.99 3.17 -4.43
CA ARG A 11 -1.56 4.44 -3.94
C ARG A 11 -2.81 4.16 -3.13
N ARG A 12 -2.97 4.91 -2.06
CA ARG A 12 -4.17 4.89 -1.24
C ARG A 12 -4.33 6.25 -0.56
N LYS A 13 -5.48 6.90 -0.76
CA LYS A 13 -5.71 8.27 -0.28
C LYS A 13 -4.62 9.20 -0.80
N ARG A 14 -3.88 9.86 0.08
CA ARG A 14 -2.76 10.75 -0.28
C ARG A 14 -1.41 10.05 -0.25
N SER A 15 -1.39 8.75 0.09
CA SER A 15 -0.15 7.99 0.19
C SER A 15 0.25 7.40 -1.16
N THR A 16 1.53 7.47 -1.47
CA THR A 16 2.13 6.86 -2.66
C THR A 16 3.30 6.01 -2.22
N SER A 17 3.38 4.78 -2.73
CA SER A 17 4.49 3.88 -2.41
C SER A 17 5.13 3.36 -3.69
N ARG A 18 6.44 3.15 -3.60
CA ARG A 18 7.23 2.43 -4.60
C ARG A 18 7.78 1.20 -3.92
N VAL A 19 7.35 0.04 -4.35
CA VAL A 19 7.75 -1.22 -3.75
C VAL A 19 8.62 -1.99 -4.73
N ARG A 20 9.80 -2.41 -4.27
CA ARG A 20 10.71 -3.25 -5.03
C ARG A 20 10.83 -4.61 -4.35
N ILE A 21 10.60 -5.65 -5.10
CA ILE A 21 10.69 -7.03 -4.61
C ILE A 21 12.00 -7.65 -5.06
N TYR A 22 12.69 -8.29 -4.14
CA TYR A 22 13.97 -8.95 -4.37
C TYR A 22 13.88 -10.41 -3.99
N GLU A 23 14.62 -11.24 -4.70
CA GLU A 23 14.77 -12.65 -4.33
C GLU A 23 15.78 -12.77 -3.19
N GLY A 24 15.42 -13.51 -2.14
CA GLY A 24 16.27 -13.72 -0.98
C GLY A 24 15.50 -13.82 0.30
N ASP A 25 16.23 -14.01 1.40
CA ASP A 25 15.69 -14.18 2.75
C ASP A 25 16.11 -13.05 3.69
N SER A 26 16.18 -11.85 3.17
CA SER A 26 16.49 -10.65 3.95
C SER A 26 15.23 -10.06 4.55
N ALA A 27 15.37 -9.21 5.55
CA ALA A 27 14.24 -8.53 6.16
C ALA A 27 13.69 -7.45 5.23
N SER A 28 12.37 -7.36 5.14
CA SER A 28 11.70 -6.29 4.41
C SER A 28 11.81 -4.98 5.18
N SER A 29 11.83 -3.87 4.45
CA SER A 29 11.97 -2.54 5.06
C SER A 29 11.09 -1.50 4.38
N VAL A 30 10.81 -0.41 5.11
CA VAL A 30 10.07 0.74 4.62
C VAL A 30 10.89 1.99 4.95
N ASN A 31 11.23 2.76 3.91
CA ASN A 31 12.04 3.98 4.04
C ASN A 31 13.34 3.75 4.83
N GLY A 32 13.96 2.59 4.64
CA GLY A 32 15.20 2.24 5.32
C GLY A 32 15.05 1.75 6.75
N LYS A 33 13.82 1.56 7.24
CA LYS A 33 13.53 1.10 8.59
C LYS A 33 12.81 -0.24 8.56
N ALA A 34 12.98 -1.06 9.58
CA ALA A 34 12.23 -2.30 9.71
C ALA A 34 10.73 -2.00 9.79
N LEU A 35 9.90 -2.95 9.33
CA LEU A 35 8.43 -2.78 9.29
C LEU A 35 7.86 -2.40 10.66
N ASN A 36 8.29 -3.10 11.70
CA ASN A 36 7.81 -2.86 13.07
C ASN A 36 8.23 -1.51 13.63
N LEU A 37 9.38 -1.00 13.20
CA LEU A 37 9.86 0.31 13.63
C LEU A 37 9.13 1.45 12.91
N TYR A 38 8.90 1.30 11.62
CA TYR A 38 8.22 2.33 10.84
C TYR A 38 6.73 2.44 11.22
N PHE A 39 6.06 1.31 11.41
CA PHE A 39 4.65 1.23 11.78
C PHE A 39 4.47 0.73 13.20
N SER A 40 5.14 1.36 14.16
CA SER A 40 5.16 0.90 15.56
C SER A 40 3.79 0.83 16.23
N GLY A 41 2.81 1.62 15.76
CA GLY A 41 1.47 1.61 16.32
C GLY A 41 0.51 0.60 15.70
N VAL A 42 0.95 -0.21 14.74
CA VAL A 42 0.10 -1.16 14.03
C VAL A 42 0.42 -2.58 14.47
N LYS A 43 -0.59 -3.31 14.94
CA LYS A 43 -0.45 -4.72 15.30
C LYS A 43 -0.36 -5.59 14.04
N ASP A 44 0.46 -6.64 14.10
CA ASP A 44 0.60 -7.62 13.02
C ASP A 44 0.96 -7.00 11.66
N ILE A 45 1.77 -5.93 11.70
CA ILE A 45 2.12 -5.19 10.48
C ILE A 45 2.77 -6.08 9.42
N GLU A 46 3.60 -7.03 9.84
CA GLU A 46 4.24 -7.95 8.90
C GLU A 46 3.24 -8.79 8.14
N LYS A 47 2.22 -9.33 8.82
CA LYS A 47 1.17 -10.11 8.18
C LYS A 47 0.35 -9.27 7.21
N ILE A 48 0.04 -8.05 7.59
CA ILE A 48 -0.75 -7.13 6.75
C ILE A 48 0.01 -6.77 5.49
N LEU A 49 1.25 -6.35 5.62
CA LEU A 49 2.08 -5.92 4.48
C LEU A 49 2.50 -7.08 3.60
N CYS A 50 2.80 -8.24 4.17
CA CYS A 50 3.23 -9.41 3.41
C CYS A 50 2.07 -10.25 2.86
N ARG A 51 0.82 -9.85 3.10
CA ARG A 51 -0.34 -10.60 2.62
C ARG A 51 -0.27 -10.98 1.15
N PRO A 52 0.12 -10.11 0.20
CA PRO A 52 0.26 -10.52 -1.19
C PRO A 52 1.24 -11.65 -1.39
N LEU A 53 2.38 -11.65 -0.70
CA LEU A 53 3.36 -12.73 -0.77
C LEU A 53 2.82 -14.02 -0.15
N ILE A 54 2.10 -13.91 0.96
CA ILE A 54 1.50 -15.05 1.65
C ILE A 54 0.46 -15.74 0.76
N VAL A 55 -0.38 -14.96 0.11
CA VAL A 55 -1.45 -15.46 -0.77
C VAL A 55 -0.88 -16.27 -1.93
N VAL A 56 0.24 -15.83 -2.50
CA VAL A 56 0.88 -16.53 -3.61
C VAL A 56 1.94 -17.55 -3.17
N GLY A 57 2.18 -17.67 -1.86
CA GLY A 57 3.12 -18.67 -1.31
C GLY A 57 4.58 -18.35 -1.50
N LEU A 58 4.94 -17.10 -1.70
CA LEU A 58 6.33 -16.66 -1.95
C LEU A 58 6.97 -15.94 -0.75
N GLU A 59 6.35 -15.95 0.40
CA GLU A 59 6.79 -15.18 1.57
C GLU A 59 8.20 -15.53 2.07
N LYS A 60 8.66 -16.76 1.84
CA LYS A 60 9.99 -17.22 2.27
C LYS A 60 11.06 -17.04 1.21
N LYS A 61 10.68 -16.78 -0.03
CA LYS A 61 11.61 -16.67 -1.15
C LYS A 61 11.92 -15.23 -1.54
N TYR A 62 11.11 -14.30 -1.14
CA TYR A 62 11.21 -12.90 -1.54
C TYR A 62 11.05 -11.97 -0.36
N TYR A 63 11.73 -10.86 -0.41
CA TYR A 63 11.54 -9.74 0.51
C TYR A 63 11.33 -8.47 -0.31
N PHE A 64 10.90 -7.41 0.32
CA PHE A 64 10.67 -6.15 -0.39
C PHE A 64 11.26 -4.95 0.35
N THR A 65 11.55 -3.92 -0.42
CA THR A 65 11.85 -2.60 0.13
C THR A 65 10.81 -1.63 -0.41
N ALA A 66 10.30 -0.77 0.43
CA ALA A 66 9.29 0.21 0.05
C ALA A 66 9.78 1.62 0.38
N THR A 67 9.52 2.52 -0.55
CA THR A 67 9.66 3.97 -0.32
C THR A 67 8.25 4.54 -0.36
N VAL A 68 7.81 5.14 0.73
CA VAL A 68 6.44 5.65 0.86
C VAL A 68 6.47 7.07 1.39
N ASN A 69 5.55 7.90 0.90
CA ASN A 69 5.39 9.25 1.39
C ASN A 69 3.93 9.69 1.29
N GLY A 70 3.61 10.75 2.03
CA GLY A 70 2.27 11.32 2.04
C GLY A 70 1.28 10.51 2.89
N GLY A 71 0.18 11.14 3.24
CA GLY A 71 -0.91 10.52 3.98
C GLY A 71 -0.56 10.05 5.40
N GLY A 72 -1.43 9.24 5.96
CA GLY A 72 -1.25 8.65 7.29
C GLY A 72 -0.83 7.20 7.24
N SER A 73 -0.59 6.59 8.40
CA SER A 73 -0.10 5.21 8.49
C SER A 73 -1.02 4.19 7.82
N THR A 74 -2.34 4.33 7.97
CA THR A 74 -3.30 3.40 7.34
C THR A 74 -3.22 3.48 5.82
N GLY A 75 -3.19 4.69 5.26
CA GLY A 75 -3.04 4.89 3.82
C GLY A 75 -1.73 4.36 3.30
N GLN A 76 -0.64 4.56 4.04
CA GLN A 76 0.68 4.06 3.67
C GLN A 76 0.73 2.54 3.66
N VAL A 77 0.15 1.87 4.66
CA VAL A 77 0.08 0.40 4.73
C VAL A 77 -0.65 -0.14 3.49
N GLU A 78 -1.81 0.41 3.17
CA GLU A 78 -2.59 -0.04 2.03
C GLU A 78 -1.89 0.25 0.70
N ALA A 79 -1.21 1.40 0.58
CA ALA A 79 -0.42 1.75 -0.60
C ALA A 79 0.73 0.78 -0.82
N ILE A 80 1.45 0.41 0.23
CA ILE A 80 2.55 -0.55 0.16
C ILE A 80 2.02 -1.92 -0.26
N ARG A 81 0.92 -2.37 0.35
CA ARG A 81 0.32 -3.66 0.02
C ARG A 81 -0.09 -3.74 -1.45
N LEU A 82 -0.72 -2.69 -1.97
CA LEU A 82 -1.09 -2.61 -3.39
C LEU A 82 0.14 -2.62 -4.30
N GLY A 83 1.18 -1.84 -3.93
CA GLY A 83 2.44 -1.80 -4.68
C GLY A 83 3.12 -3.15 -4.71
N LEU A 84 3.13 -3.86 -3.58
CA LEU A 84 3.69 -5.20 -3.49
C LEU A 84 2.94 -6.19 -4.39
N ALA A 85 1.61 -6.16 -4.38
CA ALA A 85 0.80 -7.00 -5.26
C ALA A 85 1.11 -6.72 -6.74
N ARG A 86 1.25 -5.45 -7.11
CA ARG A 86 1.60 -5.06 -8.48
C ARG A 86 3.01 -5.53 -8.88
N ALA A 87 3.96 -5.46 -7.96
CA ALA A 87 5.31 -5.96 -8.20
C ALA A 87 5.30 -7.48 -8.43
N ILE A 88 4.50 -8.22 -7.68
CA ILE A 88 4.37 -9.67 -7.81
C ILE A 88 3.82 -10.06 -9.18
N TYR A 89 2.74 -9.44 -9.65
CA TYR A 89 2.20 -9.82 -10.95
C TYR A 89 3.04 -9.27 -12.12
N THR A 90 3.85 -8.25 -11.90
CA THR A 90 4.85 -7.82 -12.88
C THR A 90 5.93 -8.89 -13.05
N MET A 91 6.30 -9.55 -11.94
CA MET A 91 7.23 -10.66 -11.94
C MET A 91 6.65 -11.90 -12.63
N ASN A 92 5.40 -12.22 -12.36
CA ASN A 92 4.69 -13.36 -12.94
C ASN A 92 3.22 -13.03 -13.14
N ALA A 93 2.81 -12.81 -14.38
CA ALA A 93 1.45 -12.39 -14.73
C ALA A 93 0.37 -13.42 -14.33
N GLU A 94 0.73 -14.69 -14.22
CA GLU A 94 -0.22 -15.75 -13.83
C GLU A 94 -0.71 -15.57 -12.39
N LEU A 95 0.09 -14.95 -11.53
CA LEU A 95 -0.28 -14.72 -10.13
C LEU A 95 -1.32 -13.60 -9.98
N LYS A 96 -1.55 -12.81 -11.01
CA LYS A 96 -2.53 -11.72 -10.97
C LYS A 96 -3.95 -12.22 -10.66
N SER A 97 -4.34 -13.37 -11.21
CA SER A 97 -5.68 -13.93 -10.96
C SER A 97 -5.89 -14.31 -9.49
N ILE A 98 -4.88 -14.86 -8.85
CA ILE A 98 -4.91 -15.22 -7.43
C ILE A 98 -5.04 -13.96 -6.57
N LEU A 99 -4.24 -12.96 -6.85
CA LEU A 99 -4.26 -11.68 -6.14
C LEU A 99 -5.59 -10.95 -6.32
N ARG A 100 -6.17 -11.03 -7.51
CA ARG A 100 -7.46 -10.41 -7.81
C ARG A 100 -8.60 -11.02 -7.00
N LYS A 101 -8.60 -12.34 -6.81
CA LYS A 101 -9.59 -13.01 -5.97
C LYS A 101 -9.56 -12.51 -4.53
N GLU A 102 -8.39 -12.18 -4.03
CA GLU A 102 -8.20 -11.63 -2.69
C GLU A 102 -8.35 -10.11 -2.64
N LYS A 103 -8.74 -9.47 -3.75
CA LYS A 103 -8.95 -8.02 -3.88
C LYS A 103 -7.68 -7.19 -3.56
N LEU A 104 -6.51 -7.73 -3.88
CA LEU A 104 -5.23 -7.07 -3.59
C LEU A 104 -4.70 -6.25 -4.76
N VAL A 105 -5.30 -6.33 -5.95
CA VAL A 105 -4.79 -5.70 -7.16
C VAL A 105 -5.44 -4.35 -7.45
N SER A 106 -6.69 -4.17 -7.03
CA SER A 106 -7.45 -2.96 -7.35
C SER A 106 -7.14 -1.83 -6.39
N ARG A 107 -6.89 -0.64 -6.93
CA ARG A 107 -6.74 0.56 -6.11
C ARG A 107 -8.09 0.98 -5.56
N ASP A 108 -8.13 1.26 -4.28
CA ASP A 108 -9.31 1.82 -3.64
C ASP A 108 -9.36 3.33 -3.94
N PRO A 109 -10.38 3.82 -4.66
CA PRO A 109 -10.45 5.24 -5.03
C PRO A 109 -10.97 6.14 -3.90
N ARG A 110 -11.34 5.57 -2.76
CA ARG A 110 -11.89 6.38 -1.65
C ARG A 110 -10.83 7.32 -1.11
N GLU A 111 -11.20 8.57 -1.00
CA GLU A 111 -10.37 9.59 -0.37
C GLU A 111 -11.26 10.67 0.21
N VAL A 112 -10.68 11.57 1.01
CA VAL A 112 -11.44 12.68 1.59
C VAL A 112 -11.99 13.55 0.48
N GLU A 113 -13.30 13.73 0.49
CA GLU A 113 -13.99 14.56 -0.50
C GLU A 113 -13.56 16.03 -0.34
N ARG A 114 -13.33 16.69 -1.47
CA ARG A 114 -12.91 18.09 -1.51
C ARG A 114 -13.98 19.00 -0.95
N LYS A 115 -13.58 19.99 -0.14
CA LYS A 115 -14.45 21.07 0.26
C LYS A 115 -14.91 21.85 -0.98
N LYS A 116 -16.18 22.17 -1.06
CA LYS A 116 -16.76 22.90 -2.20
C LYS A 116 -17.08 24.33 -1.80
N TYR A 117 -17.14 25.23 -2.78
CA TYR A 117 -17.55 26.60 -2.51
C TYR A 117 -19.02 26.62 -2.02
N ASN A 118 -19.37 27.62 -1.24
CA ASN A 118 -20.68 27.75 -0.58
C ASN A 118 -21.03 26.60 0.37
N HIS A 119 -20.01 25.85 0.83
CA HIS A 119 -20.15 24.79 1.83
C HIS A 119 -19.11 25.02 2.93
N LEU A 120 -19.46 24.70 4.16
CA LEU A 120 -18.52 24.78 5.27
C LEU A 120 -17.49 23.65 5.24
N LYS A 121 -17.94 22.46 4.81
CA LYS A 121 -17.11 21.27 4.58
C LYS A 121 -17.47 20.71 3.21
N SER A 122 -17.08 19.49 2.91
CA SER A 122 -17.34 18.87 1.61
C SER A 122 -18.82 18.87 1.24
N ARG A 123 -19.70 18.58 2.21
CA ARG A 123 -21.15 18.51 2.01
C ARG A 123 -21.94 19.37 2.98
N LYS A 124 -21.33 19.81 4.07
CA LYS A 124 -22.02 20.64 5.07
C LYS A 124 -22.24 22.04 4.51
N LYS A 125 -23.50 22.39 4.34
CA LYS A 125 -23.90 23.72 3.86
C LYS A 125 -23.97 24.71 5.00
N PRO A 126 -23.76 26.02 4.74
CA PRO A 126 -24.02 27.04 5.74
C PRO A 126 -25.52 27.10 6.07
N GLN A 127 -25.81 27.57 7.24
CA GLN A 127 -27.21 27.74 7.69
C GLN A 127 -27.92 28.73 6.77
N PHE A 128 -29.06 28.30 6.21
CA PHE A 128 -29.86 29.15 5.30
C PHE A 128 -30.55 30.31 6.05
N SER A 129 -31.12 30.02 7.19
CA SER A 129 -31.75 31.06 8.00
C SER A 129 -31.56 30.77 9.47
N LYS A 130 -31.70 31.80 10.29
CA LYS A 130 -31.43 31.74 11.74
C LYS A 130 -32.62 31.20 12.54
N ARG A 131 -33.50 30.55 11.95
CA ARG A 131 -34.65 30.03 12.66
C ARG A 131 -34.54 28.58 13.00
#